data_67afb92628838f65f2af27241208b629
#
_entry.id   67afb92628838f65f2af27241208b629
#
_cell.length_a   1.000
_cell.length_b   1.000
_cell.length_c   1.000
_cell.angle_alpha   90.00
_cell.angle_beta   90.00
_cell.angle_gamma   90.00
#
_symmetry.space_group_name_H-M   'P 1'
#
loop_
_entity.id
_entity.type
_entity.pdbx_description
1 polymer ?
#
loop_
_entity_poly.entity_id
_entity_poly.type
_entity_poly.pdbx_seq_one_letter_code
_entity_poly.pdbx_strand_id
1 'polypeptide(L)'
;MNLKKILHLNGIKRTIHLFLINHVFVGIKPFPCKIKRRLLNGIGCSVGKGTTIVGPIECSGSIFIGKNCWLGKNLKINGNGTVEIGDNCDIGPEVTFQTGGHQIGTSERRAGEGLVFHQKVGNGVWIGGRVTILGNTTIGSGSVVAGCACVVKDVPPNTLVGGVPAKMIRKLDD
;
A
#
# COMPACT_ATOMS: atom_id res chain seq x y z
N MET A 1 14.36 -26.01 14.59
CA MET A 1 13.65 -25.98 13.29
C MET A 1 14.48 -25.15 12.32
N ASN A 2 14.78 -25.65 11.10
CA ASN A 2 15.72 -25.00 10.16
C ASN A 2 15.09 -23.67 9.61
N LEU A 3 15.85 -22.58 9.57
CA LEU A 3 15.43 -21.25 9.10
C LEU A 3 14.76 -21.30 7.71
N LYS A 4 15.32 -22.09 6.78
CA LYS A 4 14.72 -22.30 5.44
C LYS A 4 13.31 -22.90 5.52
N LYS A 5 13.06 -23.81 6.47
CA LYS A 5 11.74 -24.42 6.66
C LYS A 5 10.73 -23.42 7.23
N ILE A 6 11.16 -22.53 8.13
CA ILE A 6 10.32 -21.44 8.68
C ILE A 6 9.95 -20.44 7.58
N LEU A 7 10.91 -20.01 6.77
CA LEU A 7 10.67 -19.09 5.65
C LEU A 7 9.71 -19.69 4.60
N HIS A 8 9.87 -20.97 4.28
CA HIS A 8 8.98 -21.69 3.36
C HIS A 8 7.54 -21.79 3.91
N LEU A 9 7.38 -22.14 5.19
CA LEU A 9 6.07 -22.20 5.85
C LEU A 9 5.38 -20.83 5.90
N ASN A 10 6.12 -19.76 6.14
CA ASN A 10 5.59 -18.39 6.11
C ASN A 10 5.14 -17.99 4.71
N GLY A 11 5.85 -18.40 3.66
CA GLY A 11 5.46 -18.20 2.26
C GLY A 11 4.15 -18.90 1.92
N ILE A 12 4.00 -20.18 2.27
CA ILE A 12 2.78 -20.95 2.06
C ILE A 12 1.59 -20.31 2.80
N LYS A 13 1.79 -19.97 4.08
CA LYS A 13 0.77 -19.31 4.89
C LYS A 13 0.31 -18.00 4.24
N ARG A 14 1.25 -17.18 3.76
CA ARG A 14 0.95 -15.93 3.07
C ARG A 14 0.10 -16.15 1.82
N THR A 15 0.47 -17.12 0.99
CA THR A 15 -0.29 -17.49 -0.23
C THR A 15 -1.71 -17.91 0.10
N ILE A 16 -1.90 -18.78 1.11
CA ILE A 16 -3.22 -19.23 1.56
C ILE A 16 -4.06 -18.05 2.07
N HIS A 17 -3.50 -17.18 2.91
CA HIS A 17 -4.23 -16.03 3.46
C HIS A 17 -4.66 -15.06 2.36
N LEU A 18 -3.78 -14.74 1.40
CA LEU A 18 -4.12 -13.87 0.28
C LEU A 18 -5.15 -14.51 -0.65
N PHE A 19 -5.07 -15.82 -0.90
CA PHE A 19 -6.10 -16.55 -1.63
C PHE A 19 -7.47 -16.44 -0.95
N LEU A 20 -7.54 -16.67 0.36
CA LEU A 20 -8.78 -16.56 1.12
C LEU A 20 -9.36 -15.12 1.09
N ILE A 21 -8.52 -14.09 1.20
CA ILE A 21 -8.93 -12.69 1.11
C ILE A 21 -9.53 -12.37 -0.26
N ASN A 22 -8.91 -12.89 -1.31
CA ASN A 22 -9.19 -12.48 -2.68
C ASN A 22 -10.32 -13.29 -3.33
N HIS A 23 -10.57 -14.52 -2.88
CA HIS A 23 -11.48 -15.45 -3.56
C HIS A 23 -12.61 -15.98 -2.66
N VAL A 24 -12.40 -16.02 -1.33
CA VAL A 24 -13.40 -16.61 -0.41
C VAL A 24 -14.14 -15.53 0.37
N PHE A 25 -13.41 -14.65 1.06
CA PHE A 25 -14.02 -13.59 1.87
C PHE A 25 -14.21 -12.31 1.06
N VAL A 26 -14.93 -12.42 -0.06
CA VAL A 26 -15.23 -11.27 -0.93
C VAL A 26 -16.31 -10.36 -0.31
N GLY A 27 -16.34 -9.09 -0.77
CA GLY A 27 -17.34 -8.10 -0.35
C GLY A 27 -16.89 -7.23 0.82
N ILE A 28 -17.74 -6.26 1.16
CA ILE A 28 -17.46 -5.16 2.10
C ILE A 28 -18.28 -5.22 3.38
N LYS A 29 -19.09 -6.26 3.56
CA LYS A 29 -19.89 -6.43 4.79
C LYS A 29 -18.96 -6.61 6.01
N PRO A 30 -19.43 -6.29 7.23
CA PRO A 30 -18.58 -6.32 8.43
C PRO A 30 -17.88 -7.66 8.69
N PHE A 31 -18.58 -8.77 8.44
CA PHE A 31 -18.02 -10.11 8.68
C PHE A 31 -16.83 -10.44 7.76
N PRO A 32 -16.93 -10.37 6.41
CA PRO A 32 -15.78 -10.54 5.54
C PRO A 32 -14.62 -9.59 5.89
N CYS A 33 -14.88 -8.31 6.15
CA CYS A 33 -13.85 -7.35 6.50
C CYS A 33 -13.11 -7.73 7.80
N LYS A 34 -13.82 -8.23 8.81
CA LYS A 34 -13.20 -8.73 10.05
C LYS A 34 -12.26 -9.90 9.80
N ILE A 35 -12.64 -10.82 8.92
CA ILE A 35 -11.80 -11.98 8.55
C ILE A 35 -10.58 -11.52 7.74
N LYS A 36 -10.76 -10.66 6.73
CA LYS A 36 -9.65 -10.12 5.93
C LYS A 36 -8.59 -9.46 6.81
N ARG A 37 -9.00 -8.62 7.77
CA ARG A 37 -8.07 -8.01 8.74
C ARG A 37 -7.29 -9.06 9.54
N ARG A 38 -7.98 -10.10 10.04
CA ARG A 38 -7.31 -11.20 10.77
C ARG A 38 -6.29 -11.94 9.91
N LEU A 39 -6.64 -12.23 8.66
CA LEU A 39 -5.76 -12.92 7.72
C LEU A 39 -4.52 -12.09 7.40
N LEU A 40 -4.66 -10.79 7.15
CA LEU A 40 -3.52 -9.89 6.94
C LEU A 40 -2.63 -9.80 8.18
N ASN A 41 -3.22 -9.62 9.36
CA ASN A 41 -2.45 -9.60 10.62
C ASN A 41 -1.68 -10.91 10.86
N GLY A 42 -2.15 -12.02 10.31
CA GLY A 42 -1.49 -13.32 10.41
C GLY A 42 -0.25 -13.51 9.53
N ILE A 43 0.05 -12.57 8.62
CA ILE A 43 1.13 -12.67 7.62
C ILE A 43 2.14 -11.51 7.67
N GLY A 44 2.33 -10.92 8.85
CA GLY A 44 3.29 -9.82 9.05
C GLY A 44 2.80 -8.45 8.59
N CYS A 45 1.49 -8.30 8.35
CA CYS A 45 0.82 -7.02 8.13
C CYS A 45 0.03 -6.65 9.39
N SER A 46 -0.45 -5.40 9.47
CA SER A 46 -1.42 -5.02 10.50
C SER A 46 -2.52 -4.14 9.91
N VAL A 47 -3.76 -4.34 10.36
CA VAL A 47 -4.92 -3.58 9.92
C VAL A 47 -5.79 -3.22 11.11
N GLY A 48 -5.98 -1.92 11.31
CA GLY A 48 -6.73 -1.36 12.42
C GLY A 48 -8.24 -1.65 12.37
N LYS A 49 -8.89 -1.46 13.51
CA LYS A 49 -10.36 -1.64 13.65
C LYS A 49 -11.10 -0.63 12.78
N GLY A 50 -12.24 -1.04 12.23
CA GLY A 50 -13.08 -0.19 11.38
C GLY A 50 -12.62 -0.12 9.91
N THR A 51 -11.40 -0.51 9.59
CA THR A 51 -10.88 -0.47 8.21
C THR A 51 -11.57 -1.50 7.32
N THR A 52 -12.05 -1.02 6.18
CA THR A 52 -12.69 -1.82 5.12
C THR A 52 -11.69 -2.16 4.03
N ILE A 53 -11.64 -3.43 3.65
CA ILE A 53 -10.81 -3.93 2.55
C ILE A 53 -11.74 -4.48 1.49
N VAL A 54 -11.85 -3.79 0.35
CA VAL A 54 -12.70 -4.25 -0.75
C VAL A 54 -12.11 -5.50 -1.38
N GLY A 55 -10.81 -5.48 -1.68
CA GLY A 55 -10.07 -6.57 -2.37
C GLY A 55 -10.43 -6.68 -3.86
N PRO A 56 -9.73 -7.50 -4.61
CA PRO A 56 -8.53 -8.22 -4.19
C PRO A 56 -7.37 -7.30 -3.79
N ILE A 57 -6.38 -7.87 -3.10
CA ILE A 57 -5.13 -7.20 -2.70
C ILE A 57 -3.93 -8.05 -3.14
N GLU A 58 -2.94 -7.42 -3.75
CA GLU A 58 -1.64 -8.00 -4.03
C GLU A 58 -0.63 -7.42 -3.04
N CYS A 59 0.09 -8.26 -2.30
CA CYS A 59 1.00 -7.80 -1.26
C CYS A 59 2.25 -8.67 -1.20
N SER A 60 3.35 -8.21 -1.81
CA SER A 60 4.66 -8.88 -1.73
C SER A 60 5.42 -8.44 -0.48
N GLY A 61 5.41 -7.16 -0.16
CA GLY A 61 6.00 -6.56 1.05
C GLY A 61 5.10 -6.64 2.28
N SER A 62 5.20 -5.67 3.17
CA SER A 62 4.37 -5.56 4.36
C SER A 62 3.56 -4.27 4.35
N ILE A 63 2.34 -4.32 4.87
CA ILE A 63 1.48 -3.14 4.99
C ILE A 63 0.93 -3.02 6.40
N PHE A 64 1.02 -1.81 6.97
CA PHE A 64 0.54 -1.44 8.29
C PHE A 64 -0.50 -0.32 8.10
N ILE A 65 -1.75 -0.60 8.45
CA ILE A 65 -2.88 0.30 8.18
C ILE A 65 -3.55 0.65 9.50
N GLY A 66 -3.82 1.92 9.67
CA GLY A 66 -4.55 2.46 10.81
C GLY A 66 -6.02 2.06 10.85
N LYS A 67 -6.78 2.78 11.65
CA LYS A 67 -8.22 2.56 11.90
C LYS A 67 -9.08 3.34 10.90
N ASN A 68 -10.30 2.84 10.68
CA ASN A 68 -11.35 3.54 9.92
C ASN A 68 -10.93 3.93 8.49
N CYS A 69 -10.08 3.13 7.85
CA CYS A 69 -9.67 3.37 6.47
C CYS A 69 -10.58 2.62 5.48
N TRP A 70 -10.60 3.11 4.24
CA TRP A 70 -11.20 2.43 3.10
C TRP A 70 -10.12 2.07 2.08
N LEU A 71 -9.99 0.77 1.77
CA LEU A 71 -9.05 0.26 0.76
C LEU A 71 -9.81 -0.27 -0.44
N GLY A 72 -9.66 0.40 -1.57
CA GLY A 72 -10.31 0.08 -2.84
C GLY A 72 -9.86 -1.25 -3.44
N LYS A 73 -10.50 -1.63 -4.55
CA LYS A 73 -10.17 -2.86 -5.29
C LYS A 73 -8.75 -2.80 -5.87
N ASN A 74 -8.12 -3.98 -5.99
CA ASN A 74 -6.83 -4.15 -6.67
C ASN A 74 -5.72 -3.28 -6.08
N LEU A 75 -5.71 -3.10 -4.76
CA LEU A 75 -4.58 -2.48 -4.06
C LEU A 75 -3.34 -3.36 -4.21
N LYS A 76 -2.21 -2.76 -4.60
CA LYS A 76 -0.94 -3.45 -4.84
C LYS A 76 0.18 -2.90 -3.98
N ILE A 77 0.89 -3.78 -3.28
CA ILE A 77 2.15 -3.52 -2.62
C ILE A 77 3.21 -4.38 -3.31
N ASN A 78 3.94 -3.78 -4.25
CA ASN A 78 4.91 -4.45 -5.09
C ASN A 78 6.33 -4.20 -4.60
N GLY A 79 7.06 -5.27 -4.32
CA GLY A 79 8.41 -5.23 -3.76
C GLY A 79 8.45 -5.69 -2.31
N ASN A 80 9.64 -5.71 -1.72
CA ASN A 80 9.91 -6.30 -0.40
C ASN A 80 9.92 -5.26 0.74
N GLY A 81 9.50 -4.03 0.45
CA GLY A 81 9.49 -2.95 1.43
C GLY A 81 8.22 -2.88 2.26
N THR A 82 8.00 -1.72 2.86
CA THR A 82 6.87 -1.49 3.77
C THR A 82 6.04 -0.29 3.36
N VAL A 83 4.74 -0.37 3.63
CA VAL A 83 3.80 0.74 3.51
C VAL A 83 3.13 0.95 4.87
N GLU A 84 3.21 2.17 5.39
CA GLU A 84 2.49 2.60 6.59
C GLU A 84 1.38 3.56 6.18
N ILE A 85 0.14 3.28 6.56
CA ILE A 85 -1.02 4.13 6.31
C ILE A 85 -1.63 4.50 7.67
N GLY A 86 -1.81 5.77 7.90
CA GLY A 86 -2.42 6.32 9.12
C GLY A 86 -3.91 6.01 9.25
N ASP A 87 -4.55 6.66 10.20
CA ASP A 87 -5.98 6.52 10.47
C ASP A 87 -6.83 7.36 9.50
N ASN A 88 -8.08 6.95 9.27
CA ASN A 88 -9.09 7.69 8.50
C ASN A 88 -8.68 8.00 7.04
N CYS A 89 -7.98 7.08 6.39
CA CYS A 89 -7.53 7.24 5.01
C CYS A 89 -8.45 6.53 4.02
N ASP A 90 -8.65 7.16 2.86
CA ASP A 90 -9.38 6.58 1.72
C ASP A 90 -8.42 6.33 0.55
N ILE A 91 -8.21 5.05 0.25
CA ILE A 91 -7.35 4.60 -0.84
C ILE A 91 -8.24 4.09 -1.98
N GLY A 92 -8.18 4.76 -3.11
CA GLY A 92 -8.95 4.43 -4.31
C GLY A 92 -8.59 3.08 -4.92
N PRO A 93 -9.34 2.63 -5.94
CA PRO A 93 -9.06 1.38 -6.63
C PRO A 93 -7.76 1.47 -7.44
N GLU A 94 -7.12 0.31 -7.61
CA GLU A 94 -5.93 0.14 -8.46
C GLU A 94 -4.73 1.02 -8.03
N VAL A 95 -4.66 1.43 -6.76
CA VAL A 95 -3.50 2.12 -6.22
C VAL A 95 -2.35 1.14 -6.05
N THR A 96 -1.16 1.58 -6.48
CA THR A 96 0.08 0.78 -6.40
C THR A 96 1.12 1.50 -5.55
N PHE A 97 1.56 0.84 -4.50
CA PHE A 97 2.74 1.18 -3.72
C PHE A 97 3.93 0.37 -4.25
N GLN A 98 4.85 1.03 -4.96
CA GLN A 98 6.04 0.39 -5.51
C GLN A 98 7.16 0.46 -4.47
N THR A 99 7.28 -0.57 -3.66
CA THR A 99 8.23 -0.66 -2.53
C THR A 99 9.55 -1.34 -2.90
N GLY A 100 9.79 -1.57 -4.17
CA GLY A 100 11.02 -2.11 -4.70
C GLY A 100 11.44 -1.38 -5.97
N GLY A 101 12.75 -1.38 -6.24
CA GLY A 101 13.33 -0.79 -7.43
C GLY A 101 14.76 -1.27 -7.65
N HIS A 102 15.50 -0.55 -8.46
CA HIS A 102 16.92 -0.81 -8.74
C HIS A 102 17.70 0.50 -8.77
N GLN A 103 18.95 0.44 -8.40
CA GLN A 103 19.93 1.47 -8.73
C GLN A 103 20.10 1.54 -10.26
N ILE A 104 20.44 2.73 -10.76
CA ILE A 104 20.82 2.86 -12.17
C ILE A 104 22.22 2.27 -12.34
N GLY A 105 22.28 1.14 -13.00
CA GLY A 105 23.52 0.45 -13.34
C GLY A 105 24.17 0.97 -14.63
N THR A 106 25.10 0.18 -15.17
CA THR A 106 25.85 0.50 -16.40
C THR A 106 24.95 0.48 -17.64
N SER A 107 25.50 0.89 -18.79
CA SER A 107 24.82 0.81 -20.08
C SER A 107 24.48 -0.63 -20.49
N GLU A 108 25.23 -1.61 -20.02
CA GLU A 108 25.01 -3.02 -20.31
C GLU A 108 23.83 -3.60 -19.51
N ARG A 109 23.59 -3.07 -18.29
CA ARG A 109 22.46 -3.46 -17.44
C ARG A 109 21.99 -2.31 -16.57
N ARG A 110 20.95 -1.60 -17.01
CA ARG A 110 20.39 -0.43 -16.29
C ARG A 110 19.71 -0.78 -14.97
N ALA A 111 19.12 -1.95 -14.83
CA ALA A 111 18.61 -2.44 -13.55
C ALA A 111 19.81 -3.01 -12.74
N GLY A 112 20.46 -2.17 -11.94
CA GLY A 112 21.56 -2.53 -11.05
C GLY A 112 21.07 -3.23 -9.77
N GLU A 113 21.74 -2.96 -8.64
CA GLU A 113 21.35 -3.54 -7.34
C GLU A 113 19.90 -3.24 -6.98
N GLY A 114 19.25 -4.23 -6.37
CA GLY A 114 17.88 -4.09 -5.89
C GLY A 114 17.77 -3.08 -4.73
N LEU A 115 16.75 -2.25 -4.77
CA LEU A 115 16.41 -1.30 -3.71
C LEU A 115 15.11 -1.69 -3.03
N VAL A 116 15.04 -1.43 -1.74
CA VAL A 116 13.84 -1.61 -0.92
C VAL A 116 13.40 -0.25 -0.41
N PHE A 117 12.11 0.07 -0.54
CA PHE A 117 11.55 1.36 -0.16
C PHE A 117 10.55 1.24 0.98
N HIS A 118 10.46 2.29 1.79
CA HIS A 118 9.53 2.44 2.88
C HIS A 118 8.66 3.67 2.61
N GLN A 119 7.36 3.46 2.47
CA GLN A 119 6.41 4.51 2.11
C GLN A 119 5.48 4.80 3.27
N LYS A 120 5.17 6.08 3.49
CA LYS A 120 4.30 6.53 4.58
C LYS A 120 3.16 7.38 4.06
N VAL A 121 1.97 7.14 4.59
CA VAL A 121 0.77 7.92 4.36
C VAL A 121 0.25 8.39 5.71
N GLY A 122 0.14 9.69 5.89
CA GLY A 122 -0.36 10.32 7.13
C GLY A 122 -1.83 10.01 7.37
N ASN A 123 -2.39 10.62 8.41
CA ASN A 123 -3.81 10.46 8.74
C ASN A 123 -4.70 11.30 7.80
N GLY A 124 -5.93 10.84 7.56
CA GLY A 124 -6.94 11.60 6.81
C GLY A 124 -6.58 11.83 5.34
N VAL A 125 -5.72 11.03 4.76
CA VAL A 125 -5.29 11.15 3.37
C VAL A 125 -6.29 10.50 2.42
N TRP A 126 -6.60 11.19 1.33
CA TRP A 126 -7.35 10.61 0.22
C TRP A 126 -6.43 10.39 -1.00
N ILE A 127 -6.27 9.13 -1.41
CA ILE A 127 -5.55 8.74 -2.63
C ILE A 127 -6.58 8.30 -3.67
N GLY A 128 -6.63 9.02 -4.79
CA GLY A 128 -7.48 8.70 -5.94
C GLY A 128 -7.13 7.36 -6.59
N GLY A 129 -8.03 6.86 -7.43
CA GLY A 129 -7.80 5.59 -8.14
C GLY A 129 -6.63 5.66 -9.12
N ARG A 130 -5.98 4.51 -9.37
CA ARG A 130 -4.86 4.33 -10.30
C ARG A 130 -3.63 5.18 -9.99
N VAL A 131 -3.46 5.61 -8.74
CA VAL A 131 -2.25 6.31 -8.30
C VAL A 131 -1.11 5.32 -8.13
N THR A 132 0.09 5.71 -8.53
CA THR A 132 1.33 4.99 -8.26
C THR A 132 2.23 5.81 -7.35
N ILE A 133 2.73 5.21 -6.28
CA ILE A 133 3.68 5.82 -5.35
C ILE A 133 5.03 5.11 -5.50
N LEU A 134 6.10 5.86 -5.73
CA LEU A 134 7.45 5.35 -6.01
C LEU A 134 8.45 5.83 -4.95
N GLY A 135 9.48 5.00 -4.72
CA GLY A 135 10.61 5.35 -3.86
C GLY A 135 10.27 5.43 -2.37
N ASN A 136 11.15 6.03 -1.60
CA ASN A 136 10.92 6.34 -0.18
C ASN A 136 10.10 7.63 -0.06
N THR A 137 8.79 7.53 -0.18
CA THR A 137 7.89 8.69 -0.28
C THR A 137 6.97 8.78 0.93
N THR A 138 6.80 10.00 1.44
CA THR A 138 5.86 10.33 2.51
C THR A 138 4.73 11.23 1.97
N ILE A 139 3.47 10.84 2.19
CA ILE A 139 2.30 11.67 1.93
C ILE A 139 1.81 12.23 3.25
N GLY A 140 1.90 13.55 3.41
CA GLY A 140 1.52 14.25 4.65
C GLY A 140 0.03 14.15 4.95
N SER A 141 -0.32 14.23 6.24
CA SER A 141 -1.70 14.14 6.72
C SER A 141 -2.63 15.17 6.06
N GLY A 142 -3.90 14.82 5.87
CA GLY A 142 -4.90 15.70 5.28
C GLY A 142 -4.70 15.97 3.78
N SER A 143 -3.75 15.30 3.13
CA SER A 143 -3.47 15.54 1.71
C SER A 143 -4.36 14.72 0.79
N VAL A 144 -4.48 15.18 -0.44
CA VAL A 144 -5.22 14.52 -1.52
C VAL A 144 -4.27 14.26 -2.68
N VAL A 145 -4.25 13.03 -3.18
CA VAL A 145 -3.56 12.65 -4.41
C VAL A 145 -4.61 12.40 -5.49
N ALA A 146 -4.63 13.20 -6.53
CA ALA A 146 -5.56 13.07 -7.63
C ALA A 146 -5.39 11.72 -8.36
N GLY A 147 -6.48 11.18 -8.89
CA GLY A 147 -6.45 9.91 -9.63
C GLY A 147 -5.45 9.93 -10.79
N CYS A 148 -4.90 8.77 -11.11
CA CYS A 148 -3.89 8.55 -12.15
C CYS A 148 -2.56 9.31 -11.94
N ALA A 149 -2.31 9.87 -10.77
CA ALA A 149 -1.04 10.54 -10.46
C ALA A 149 0.09 9.53 -10.21
N CYS A 150 1.33 9.98 -10.47
CA CYS A 150 2.55 9.26 -10.13
C CYS A 150 3.36 10.08 -9.11
N VAL A 151 3.31 9.67 -7.85
CA VAL A 151 4.00 10.34 -6.74
C VAL A 151 5.43 9.82 -6.63
N VAL A 152 6.40 10.70 -6.86
CA VAL A 152 7.84 10.36 -6.87
C VAL A 152 8.64 11.16 -5.82
N LYS A 153 7.97 12.03 -5.05
CA LYS A 153 8.54 12.87 -4.00
C LYS A 153 7.54 13.05 -2.88
N ASP A 154 8.01 13.44 -1.73
CA ASP A 154 7.18 13.72 -0.57
C ASP A 154 6.10 14.77 -0.87
N VAL A 155 4.93 14.55 -0.32
CA VAL A 155 3.78 15.45 -0.40
C VAL A 155 3.61 16.13 0.97
N PRO A 156 3.69 17.46 1.06
CA PRO A 156 3.46 18.16 2.31
C PRO A 156 2.03 17.94 2.85
N PRO A 157 1.80 18.07 4.16
CA PRO A 157 0.46 18.00 4.73
C PRO A 157 -0.51 19.02 4.09
N ASN A 158 -1.80 18.70 4.11
CA ASN A 158 -2.89 19.55 3.62
C ASN A 158 -2.62 20.06 2.19
N THR A 159 -2.25 19.15 1.30
CA THR A 159 -1.86 19.51 -0.08
C THR A 159 -2.58 18.61 -1.09
N LEU A 160 -3.17 19.21 -2.11
CA LEU A 160 -3.64 18.50 -3.30
C LEU A 160 -2.50 18.42 -4.33
N VAL A 161 -2.16 17.20 -4.73
CA VAL A 161 -1.18 16.92 -5.79
C VAL A 161 -1.80 16.10 -6.91
N GLY A 162 -1.25 16.19 -8.12
CA GLY A 162 -1.71 15.39 -9.26
C GLY A 162 -0.73 15.44 -10.44
N GLY A 163 -0.95 14.58 -11.42
CA GLY A 163 -0.15 14.49 -12.65
C GLY A 163 0.95 13.42 -12.61
N VAL A 164 1.70 13.30 -13.70
CA VAL A 164 2.81 12.34 -13.91
C VAL A 164 4.02 13.10 -14.44
N PRO A 165 5.05 13.37 -13.62
CA PRO A 165 5.07 13.16 -12.17
C PRO A 165 4.12 14.10 -11.41
N ALA A 166 3.68 13.68 -10.23
CA ALA A 166 2.76 14.49 -9.41
C ALA A 166 3.41 15.80 -8.97
N LYS A 167 2.65 16.89 -9.11
CA LYS A 167 3.02 18.24 -8.67
C LYS A 167 1.91 18.81 -7.79
N MET A 168 2.27 19.77 -6.96
CA MET A 168 1.30 20.52 -6.16
C MET A 168 0.34 21.28 -7.08
N ILE A 169 -0.94 21.10 -6.83
CA ILE A 169 -2.03 21.84 -7.49
C ILE A 169 -2.43 23.03 -6.60
N ARG A 170 -2.69 22.76 -5.31
CA ARG A 170 -2.98 23.79 -4.31
C ARG A 170 -2.81 23.27 -2.88
N LYS A 171 -2.76 24.18 -1.92
CA LYS A 171 -2.96 23.88 -0.50
C LYS A 171 -4.45 23.62 -0.23
N LEU A 172 -4.72 22.83 0.79
CA LEU A 172 -6.07 22.55 1.29
C LEU A 172 -6.23 23.28 2.62
N ASP A 173 -7.35 23.95 2.76
CA ASP A 173 -7.76 24.55 4.03
C ASP A 173 -8.44 23.47 4.90
N ASP A 174 -8.39 23.63 6.21
CA ASP A 174 -9.06 22.75 7.19
C ASP A 174 -10.56 23.01 7.22
#